data_addf881e38a238829f2717165c0dba15
#
_entry.id   addf881e38a238829f2717165c0dba15
#
_cell.length_a   1.000
_cell.length_b   1.000
_cell.length_c   1.000
_cell.angle_alpha   90.00
_cell.angle_beta   90.00
_cell.angle_gamma   90.00
#
_symmetry.space_group_name_H-M   'P 1'
#
loop_
_entity.id
_entity.type
_entity.pdbx_description
1 polymer ?
#
loop_
_entity_poly.entity_id
_entity_poly.type
_entity_poly.pdbx_seq_one_letter_code
_entity_poly.pdbx_strand_id
1 'polypeptide(L)'
;GGNTSRDLAARWQTDVLDLAPDYVTVLIGINDVWRQFDSPEMVEDHVSPEEYRQTLSRLVTETLPVVKGIVLMTPYMMEPNRQDPMRARMDEYGAIVEEIATENHLPCIDLQAAFDEYFQEYHPASINWDRIHPNVAGHCIIARALLNGIGFAWRG
;
A
#
# COMPACT_ATOMS: atom_id res chain seq x y z
N GLY A 1 -7.90 0.39 11.66
CA GLY A 1 -7.54 1.67 11.05
C GLY A 1 -6.36 2.31 11.77
N GLY A 2 -5.62 3.20 11.07
CA GLY A 2 -4.54 3.97 11.69
C GLY A 2 -3.19 3.25 11.84
N ASN A 3 -3.09 1.96 11.53
CA ASN A 3 -1.85 1.21 11.69
C ASN A 3 -0.79 1.59 10.66
N THR A 4 0.46 1.64 11.13
CA THR A 4 1.69 1.76 10.35
C THR A 4 2.26 0.39 10.00
N SER A 5 3.34 0.36 9.22
CA SER A 5 4.10 -0.89 8.98
C SER A 5 4.70 -1.45 10.29
N ARG A 6 5.05 -0.58 11.24
CA ARG A 6 5.54 -0.95 12.57
C ARG A 6 4.49 -1.73 13.35
N ASP A 7 3.23 -1.25 13.36
CA ASP A 7 2.11 -1.94 14.01
C ASP A 7 1.77 -3.26 13.32
N LEU A 8 1.84 -3.29 11.98
CA LEU A 8 1.64 -4.53 11.21
C LEU A 8 2.68 -5.57 11.59
N ALA A 9 3.94 -5.18 11.68
CA ALA A 9 5.05 -6.06 12.04
C ALA A 9 4.91 -6.63 13.45
N ALA A 10 4.43 -5.85 14.40
CA ALA A 10 4.25 -6.28 15.79
C ALA A 10 3.25 -7.44 15.96
N ARG A 11 2.32 -7.59 15.03
CA ARG A 11 1.27 -8.63 15.06
C ARG A 11 1.33 -9.61 13.89
N TRP A 12 2.38 -9.55 13.06
CA TRP A 12 2.47 -10.35 11.83
C TRP A 12 2.41 -11.84 12.09
N GLN A 13 3.08 -12.31 13.15
CA GLN A 13 3.06 -13.72 13.51
C GLN A 13 1.63 -14.22 13.76
N THR A 14 0.89 -13.53 14.63
CA THR A 14 -0.45 -13.98 15.06
C THR A 14 -1.53 -13.74 14.02
N ASP A 15 -1.45 -12.62 13.29
CA ASP A 15 -2.51 -12.20 12.37
C ASP A 15 -2.32 -12.75 10.95
N VAL A 16 -1.11 -13.25 10.63
CA VAL A 16 -0.80 -13.76 9.29
C VAL A 16 -0.19 -15.17 9.35
N LEU A 17 0.98 -15.35 9.96
CA LEU A 17 1.71 -16.61 9.85
C LEU A 17 1.02 -17.76 10.59
N ASP A 18 0.48 -17.53 11.78
CA ASP A 18 -0.25 -18.55 12.57
C ASP A 18 -1.55 -19.00 11.89
N LEU A 19 -2.09 -18.21 10.97
CA LEU A 19 -3.28 -18.58 10.20
C LEU A 19 -2.96 -19.51 9.03
N ALA A 20 -1.67 -19.74 8.73
CA ALA A 20 -1.18 -20.59 7.65
C ALA A 20 -1.89 -20.30 6.30
N PRO A 21 -1.91 -19.05 5.80
CA PRO A 21 -2.61 -18.71 4.57
C PRO A 21 -1.91 -19.32 3.35
N ASP A 22 -2.67 -19.62 2.31
CA ASP A 22 -2.11 -20.02 1.02
C ASP A 22 -1.50 -18.82 0.27
N TYR A 23 -2.16 -17.66 0.34
CA TYR A 23 -1.75 -16.42 -0.34
C TYR A 23 -1.91 -15.23 0.59
N VAL A 24 -1.02 -14.26 0.48
CA VAL A 24 -1.06 -13.01 1.25
C VAL A 24 -1.05 -11.82 0.29
N THR A 25 -1.94 -10.86 0.51
CA THR A 25 -1.87 -9.55 -0.12
C THR A 25 -1.49 -8.51 0.93
N VAL A 26 -0.53 -7.63 0.61
CA VAL A 26 -0.03 -6.61 1.54
C VAL A 26 -0.26 -5.23 0.97
N LEU A 27 -1.05 -4.42 1.70
CA LEU A 27 -1.26 -3.00 1.43
C LEU A 27 -1.07 -2.25 2.75
N ILE A 28 0.04 -1.57 2.88
CA ILE A 28 0.45 -0.79 4.05
C ILE A 28 1.30 0.41 3.60
N GLY A 29 1.42 1.45 4.41
CA GLY A 29 2.30 2.60 4.14
C GLY A 29 1.59 3.95 4.17
N ILE A 30 0.25 3.99 4.01
CA ILE A 30 -0.51 5.24 4.06
C ILE A 30 -0.29 5.97 5.38
N ASN A 31 -0.41 5.26 6.51
CA ASN A 31 -0.25 5.86 7.82
C ASN A 31 1.22 6.15 8.15
N ASP A 32 2.16 5.37 7.60
CA ASP A 32 3.59 5.63 7.72
C ASP A 32 3.95 7.02 7.15
N VAL A 33 3.29 7.41 6.06
CA VAL A 33 3.42 8.73 5.46
C VAL A 33 2.53 9.75 6.17
N TRP A 34 1.25 9.42 6.37
CA TRP A 34 0.27 10.39 6.87
C TRP A 34 0.67 10.97 8.22
N ARG A 35 1.19 10.16 9.17
CA ARG A 35 1.62 10.62 10.48
C ARG A 35 2.72 11.69 10.43
N GLN A 36 3.52 11.72 9.37
CA GLN A 36 4.52 12.76 9.18
C GLN A 36 3.90 14.15 8.86
N PHE A 37 2.63 14.19 8.44
CA PHE A 37 1.93 15.41 8.00
C PHE A 37 0.78 15.82 8.91
N ASP A 38 0.05 14.88 9.52
CA ASP A 38 -1.06 15.20 10.42
C ASP A 38 -0.60 15.44 11.86
N SER A 39 0.53 14.88 12.25
CA SER A 39 1.09 14.95 13.60
C SER A 39 2.62 15.19 13.55
N PRO A 40 3.08 16.28 12.91
CA PRO A 40 4.51 16.50 12.63
C PRO A 40 5.36 16.65 13.91
N GLU A 41 4.77 16.98 15.04
CA GLU A 41 5.43 17.07 16.34
C GLU A 41 5.64 15.72 17.04
N MET A 42 4.93 14.67 16.62
CA MET A 42 4.99 13.32 17.19
C MET A 42 6.02 12.46 16.42
N VAL A 43 7.27 12.90 16.45
CA VAL A 43 8.35 12.30 15.62
C VAL A 43 8.57 10.81 15.91
N GLU A 44 8.30 10.36 17.13
CA GLU A 44 8.37 8.96 17.53
C GLU A 44 7.38 8.06 16.81
N ASP A 45 6.27 8.61 16.33
CA ASP A 45 5.25 7.87 15.58
C ASP A 45 5.59 7.80 14.08
N HIS A 46 6.56 8.59 13.62
CA HIS A 46 6.96 8.60 12.22
C HIS A 46 7.77 7.35 11.88
N VAL A 47 7.39 6.69 10.80
CA VAL A 47 8.16 5.60 10.21
C VAL A 47 8.95 6.19 9.03
N SER A 48 10.26 6.12 9.07
CA SER A 48 11.10 6.62 7.98
C SER A 48 11.06 5.69 6.74
N PRO A 49 11.42 6.16 5.54
CA PRO A 49 11.53 5.30 4.35
C PRO A 49 12.45 4.10 4.57
N GLU A 50 13.56 4.30 5.28
CA GLU A 50 14.51 3.23 5.59
C GLU A 50 13.90 2.18 6.53
N GLU A 51 13.23 2.60 7.61
CA GLU A 51 12.53 1.70 8.52
C GLU A 51 11.39 0.95 7.81
N TYR A 52 10.63 1.64 6.96
CA TYR A 52 9.56 1.05 6.16
C TYR A 52 10.10 -0.06 5.25
N ARG A 53 11.21 0.22 4.52
CA ARG A 53 11.89 -0.76 3.67
C ARG A 53 12.34 -1.99 4.47
N GLN A 54 13.05 -1.77 5.57
CA GLN A 54 13.56 -2.86 6.42
C GLN A 54 12.42 -3.72 6.96
N THR A 55 11.37 -3.07 7.44
CA THR A 55 10.19 -3.75 7.99
C THR A 55 9.49 -4.60 6.92
N LEU A 56 9.16 -4.02 5.77
CA LEU A 56 8.45 -4.72 4.72
C LEU A 56 9.30 -5.86 4.12
N SER A 57 10.60 -5.63 3.88
CA SER A 57 11.52 -6.67 3.40
C SER A 57 11.61 -7.87 4.36
N ARG A 58 11.65 -7.60 5.67
CA ARG A 58 11.62 -8.63 6.70
C ARG A 58 10.32 -9.43 6.65
N LEU A 59 9.16 -8.77 6.60
CA LEU A 59 7.86 -9.44 6.53
C LEU A 59 7.73 -10.33 5.28
N VAL A 60 8.21 -9.85 4.13
CA VAL A 60 8.26 -10.64 2.89
C VAL A 60 9.15 -11.87 3.05
N THR A 61 10.36 -11.69 3.59
CA THR A 61 11.33 -12.79 3.80
C THR A 61 10.78 -13.86 4.74
N GLU A 62 10.13 -13.47 5.82
CA GLU A 62 9.52 -14.38 6.80
C GLU A 62 8.33 -15.15 6.21
N THR A 63 7.59 -14.53 5.28
CA THR A 63 6.35 -15.09 4.74
C THR A 63 6.58 -16.01 3.53
N LEU A 64 7.51 -15.68 2.64
CA LEU A 64 7.77 -16.42 1.40
C LEU A 64 7.92 -17.93 1.58
N PRO A 65 8.63 -18.45 2.61
CA PRO A 65 8.82 -19.89 2.77
C PRO A 65 7.56 -20.67 3.17
N VAL A 66 6.51 -19.98 3.65
CA VAL A 66 5.33 -20.61 4.28
C VAL A 66 4.02 -20.37 3.52
N VAL A 67 4.07 -19.63 2.40
CA VAL A 67 2.88 -19.35 1.56
C VAL A 67 3.11 -19.78 0.12
N LYS A 68 2.03 -19.90 -0.66
CA LYS A 68 2.11 -20.15 -2.11
C LYS A 68 2.42 -18.90 -2.91
N GLY A 69 2.13 -17.71 -2.37
CA GLY A 69 2.45 -16.46 -3.03
C GLY A 69 2.09 -15.23 -2.21
N ILE A 70 2.78 -14.14 -2.51
CA ILE A 70 2.55 -12.81 -1.95
C ILE A 70 2.28 -11.85 -3.10
N VAL A 71 1.33 -10.96 -2.91
CA VAL A 71 1.08 -9.81 -3.80
C VAL A 71 1.30 -8.54 -3.00
N LEU A 72 2.21 -7.69 -3.43
CA LEU A 72 2.43 -6.39 -2.84
C LEU A 72 1.60 -5.34 -3.57
N MET A 73 1.09 -4.36 -2.82
CA MET A 73 0.34 -3.23 -3.38
C MET A 73 0.97 -1.93 -2.88
N THR A 74 1.17 -0.95 -3.78
CA THR A 74 1.70 0.35 -3.38
C THR A 74 0.71 1.09 -2.47
N PRO A 75 1.18 1.81 -1.43
CA PRO A 75 0.36 2.81 -0.78
C PRO A 75 -0.03 3.89 -1.81
N TYR A 76 -1.08 4.64 -1.52
CA TYR A 76 -1.61 5.63 -2.45
C TYR A 76 -2.11 6.88 -1.72
N MET A 77 -2.17 7.97 -2.46
CA MET A 77 -2.82 9.19 -2.06
C MET A 77 -3.73 9.69 -3.17
N MET A 78 -4.98 10.02 -2.85
CA MET A 78 -5.96 10.50 -3.82
C MET A 78 -5.77 12.00 -4.08
N GLU A 79 -4.56 12.35 -4.52
CA GLU A 79 -4.10 13.68 -4.89
C GLU A 79 -3.36 13.63 -6.23
N PRO A 80 -3.88 14.26 -7.29
CA PRO A 80 -3.24 14.23 -8.62
C PRO A 80 -2.00 15.11 -8.72
N ASN A 81 -1.84 16.10 -7.85
CA ASN A 81 -0.68 16.98 -7.87
C ASN A 81 0.55 16.29 -7.28
N ARG A 82 1.42 15.78 -8.14
CA ARG A 82 2.68 15.12 -7.74
C ARG A 82 3.68 16.04 -7.01
N GLN A 83 3.45 17.37 -7.02
CA GLN A 83 4.25 18.32 -6.26
C GLN A 83 3.70 18.59 -4.85
N ASP A 84 2.53 18.04 -4.51
CA ASP A 84 2.06 18.03 -3.12
C ASP A 84 3.07 17.26 -2.26
N PRO A 85 3.56 17.84 -1.14
CA PRO A 85 4.60 17.21 -0.34
C PRO A 85 4.24 15.83 0.20
N MET A 86 2.98 15.62 0.60
CA MET A 86 2.53 14.34 1.10
C MET A 86 2.38 13.33 -0.06
N ARG A 87 1.92 13.76 -1.24
CA ARG A 87 1.87 12.92 -2.43
C ARG A 87 3.28 12.47 -2.84
N ALA A 88 4.23 13.40 -2.91
CA ALA A 88 5.62 13.07 -3.24
C ALA A 88 6.23 12.06 -2.25
N ARG A 89 5.93 12.21 -0.96
CA ARG A 89 6.36 11.26 0.06
C ARG A 89 5.68 9.89 -0.13
N MET A 90 4.39 9.87 -0.49
CA MET A 90 3.67 8.62 -0.76
C MET A 90 4.26 7.88 -1.96
N ASP A 91 4.61 8.62 -3.02
CA ASP A 91 5.27 8.05 -4.21
C ASP A 91 6.62 7.41 -3.86
N GLU A 92 7.40 8.01 -2.92
CA GLU A 92 8.65 7.43 -2.41
C GLU A 92 8.40 6.07 -1.72
N TYR A 93 7.36 5.95 -0.90
CA TYR A 93 7.01 4.68 -0.25
C TYR A 93 6.46 3.66 -1.25
N GLY A 94 5.75 4.11 -2.26
CA GLY A 94 5.32 3.26 -3.38
C GLY A 94 6.51 2.65 -4.11
N ALA A 95 7.52 3.47 -4.45
CA ALA A 95 8.74 2.99 -5.10
C ALA A 95 9.48 1.93 -4.26
N ILE A 96 9.51 2.07 -2.94
CA ILE A 96 10.09 1.05 -2.04
C ILE A 96 9.36 -0.30 -2.19
N VAL A 97 8.02 -0.29 -2.27
CA VAL A 97 7.23 -1.52 -2.46
C VAL A 97 7.56 -2.18 -3.80
N GLU A 98 7.65 -1.39 -4.88
CA GLU A 98 8.01 -1.88 -6.21
C GLU A 98 9.41 -2.49 -6.26
N GLU A 99 10.38 -1.86 -5.59
CA GLU A 99 11.75 -2.37 -5.48
C GLU A 99 11.77 -3.72 -4.73
N ILE A 100 11.12 -3.82 -3.56
CA ILE A 100 11.03 -5.06 -2.80
C ILE A 100 10.33 -6.16 -3.61
N ALA A 101 9.27 -5.84 -4.33
CA ALA A 101 8.59 -6.79 -5.20
C ALA A 101 9.52 -7.30 -6.30
N THR A 102 10.26 -6.40 -6.94
CA THR A 102 11.24 -6.74 -7.99
C THR A 102 12.36 -7.62 -7.46
N GLU A 103 12.96 -7.27 -6.32
CA GLU A 103 14.03 -8.03 -5.66
C GLU A 103 13.61 -9.46 -5.32
N ASN A 104 12.32 -9.66 -4.98
CA ASN A 104 11.78 -10.96 -4.58
C ASN A 104 10.97 -11.66 -5.68
N HIS A 105 10.92 -11.12 -6.91
CA HIS A 105 10.16 -11.63 -8.04
C HIS A 105 8.66 -11.80 -7.74
N LEU A 106 8.08 -10.84 -6.99
CA LEU A 106 6.69 -10.84 -6.58
C LEU A 106 5.83 -9.96 -7.50
N PRO A 107 4.54 -10.29 -7.68
CA PRO A 107 3.58 -9.37 -8.26
C PRO A 107 3.48 -8.10 -7.41
N CYS A 108 3.52 -6.93 -8.08
CA CYS A 108 3.25 -5.64 -7.48
C CYS A 108 2.08 -4.96 -8.19
N ILE A 109 1.13 -4.47 -7.43
CA ILE A 109 -0.02 -3.72 -7.95
C ILE A 109 0.20 -2.24 -7.64
N ASP A 110 0.44 -1.45 -8.67
CA ASP A 110 0.54 0.00 -8.53
C ASP A 110 -0.86 0.62 -8.39
N LEU A 111 -1.29 0.81 -7.12
CA LEU A 111 -2.58 1.43 -6.82
C LEU A 111 -2.55 2.93 -7.09
N GLN A 112 -1.38 3.59 -6.95
CA GLN A 112 -1.29 5.01 -7.25
C GLN A 112 -1.54 5.27 -8.72
N ALA A 113 -0.98 4.46 -9.62
CA ALA A 113 -1.26 4.56 -11.06
C ALA A 113 -2.74 4.35 -11.37
N ALA A 114 -3.41 3.41 -10.69
CA ALA A 114 -4.85 3.18 -10.88
C ALA A 114 -5.69 4.40 -10.47
N PHE A 115 -5.33 5.10 -9.41
CA PHE A 115 -5.99 6.35 -9.03
C PHE A 115 -5.61 7.50 -9.97
N ASP A 116 -4.36 7.61 -10.38
CA ASP A 116 -3.91 8.64 -11.33
C ASP A 116 -4.63 8.51 -12.69
N GLU A 117 -4.89 7.29 -13.18
CA GLU A 117 -5.72 7.04 -14.36
C GLU A 117 -7.14 7.56 -14.16
N TYR A 118 -7.77 7.26 -13.04
CA TYR A 118 -9.11 7.75 -12.71
C TYR A 118 -9.17 9.29 -12.68
N PHE A 119 -8.13 9.96 -12.15
CA PHE A 119 -8.07 11.41 -12.03
C PHE A 119 -7.84 12.16 -13.35
N GLN A 120 -7.55 11.45 -14.43
CA GLN A 120 -7.53 12.06 -15.78
C GLN A 120 -8.93 12.50 -16.22
N GLU A 121 -9.97 11.82 -15.74
CA GLU A 121 -11.36 12.04 -16.15
C GLU A 121 -12.23 12.62 -15.02
N TYR A 122 -11.89 12.35 -13.76
CA TYR A 122 -12.73 12.65 -12.61
C TYR A 122 -11.99 13.39 -11.50
N HIS A 123 -12.70 14.33 -10.86
CA HIS A 123 -12.14 15.05 -9.73
C HIS A 123 -12.00 14.13 -8.48
N PRO A 124 -10.90 14.21 -7.72
CA PRO A 124 -10.65 13.36 -6.55
C PRO A 124 -11.79 13.34 -5.51
N ALA A 125 -12.48 14.46 -5.29
CA ALA A 125 -13.60 14.56 -4.35
C ALA A 125 -14.79 13.63 -4.69
N SER A 126 -14.82 13.04 -5.91
CA SER A 126 -15.86 12.07 -6.27
C SER A 126 -15.67 10.72 -5.55
N ILE A 127 -14.47 10.40 -5.10
CA ILE A 127 -14.13 9.10 -4.49
C ILE A 127 -13.56 9.19 -3.08
N ASN A 128 -13.30 10.39 -2.58
CA ASN A 128 -12.77 10.61 -1.23
C ASN A 128 -13.14 12.01 -0.70
N TRP A 129 -12.93 12.22 0.59
CA TRP A 129 -13.14 13.50 1.28
C TRP A 129 -11.90 14.05 1.98
N ASP A 130 -10.90 13.23 2.22
CA ASP A 130 -9.66 13.57 2.95
C ASP A 130 -8.37 13.15 2.24
N ARG A 131 -8.46 12.74 0.99
CA ARG A 131 -7.38 12.29 0.12
C ARG A 131 -6.74 10.94 0.50
N ILE A 132 -7.25 10.25 1.54
CA ILE A 132 -6.69 9.01 2.08
C ILE A 132 -7.73 7.89 2.12
N HIS A 133 -8.95 8.19 2.61
CA HIS A 133 -9.99 7.20 2.79
C HIS A 133 -10.92 7.15 1.58
N PRO A 134 -10.83 6.10 0.74
CA PRO A 134 -11.70 5.95 -0.41
C PRO A 134 -13.13 5.62 0.02
N ASN A 135 -14.09 6.15 -0.72
CA ASN A 135 -15.47 5.68 -0.65
C ASN A 135 -15.64 4.35 -1.41
N VAL A 136 -16.89 3.87 -1.55
CA VAL A 136 -17.17 2.60 -2.26
C VAL A 136 -16.61 2.58 -3.68
N ALA A 137 -16.70 3.70 -4.43
CA ALA A 137 -16.16 3.77 -5.78
C ALA A 137 -14.62 3.67 -5.79
N GLY A 138 -13.95 4.34 -4.84
CA GLY A 138 -12.50 4.21 -4.66
C GLY A 138 -12.08 2.79 -4.29
N HIS A 139 -12.83 2.11 -3.42
CA HIS A 139 -12.60 0.69 -3.14
C HIS A 139 -12.79 -0.22 -4.37
N CYS A 140 -13.73 0.12 -5.27
CA CYS A 140 -13.88 -0.60 -6.53
C CYS A 140 -12.67 -0.44 -7.45
N ILE A 141 -12.02 0.74 -7.46
CA ILE A 141 -10.76 0.96 -8.20
C ILE A 141 -9.67 0.03 -7.66
N ILE A 142 -9.49 -0.02 -6.34
CA ILE A 142 -8.50 -0.89 -5.69
C ILE A 142 -8.76 -2.37 -6.03
N ALA A 143 -10.01 -2.82 -5.86
CA ALA A 143 -10.39 -4.20 -6.14
C ALA A 143 -10.15 -4.57 -7.61
N ARG A 144 -10.49 -3.67 -8.55
CA ARG A 144 -10.25 -3.88 -9.98
C ARG A 144 -8.76 -3.96 -10.31
N ALA A 145 -7.95 -3.05 -9.74
CA ALA A 145 -6.51 -3.07 -9.93
C ALA A 145 -5.89 -4.38 -9.43
N LEU A 146 -6.26 -4.82 -8.21
CA LEU A 146 -5.81 -6.10 -7.66
C LEU A 146 -6.22 -7.27 -8.55
N LEU A 147 -7.50 -7.39 -8.91
CA LEU A 147 -8.00 -8.49 -9.72
C LEU A 147 -7.35 -8.55 -11.10
N ASN A 148 -7.16 -7.41 -11.76
CA ASN A 148 -6.43 -7.34 -13.02
C ASN A 148 -4.97 -7.80 -12.86
N GLY A 149 -4.31 -7.31 -11.81
CA GLY A 149 -2.90 -7.61 -11.55
C GLY A 149 -2.61 -9.08 -11.23
N ILE A 150 -3.58 -9.79 -10.65
CA ILE A 150 -3.46 -11.25 -10.43
C ILE A 150 -4.02 -12.09 -11.58
N GLY A 151 -4.39 -11.47 -12.69
CA GLY A 151 -4.85 -12.18 -13.89
C GLY A 151 -6.28 -12.69 -13.83
N PHE A 152 -7.15 -12.04 -13.04
CA PHE A 152 -8.57 -12.42 -13.00
C PHE A 152 -9.25 -12.22 -14.36
N ALA A 153 -9.88 -13.27 -14.87
CA ALA A 153 -10.60 -13.22 -16.14
C ALA A 153 -12.02 -12.65 -15.92
N TRP A 154 -12.24 -11.41 -16.33
CA TRP A 154 -13.58 -10.85 -16.37
C TRP A 154 -14.41 -11.58 -17.43
N ARG A 155 -15.54 -12.14 -17.03
CA ARG A 155 -16.51 -12.65 -17.99
C ARG A 155 -17.27 -11.46 -18.58
N GLY A 156 -17.18 -11.27 -19.89
CA GLY A 156 -17.99 -10.32 -20.64
C GLY A 156 -19.48 -10.70 -20.64
#